data_012899d6b883007d5a1f17dd252306b1
#
_entry.id   012899d6b883007d5a1f17dd252306b1
#
_cell.length_a   1.000
_cell.length_b   1.000
_cell.length_c   1.000
_cell.angle_alpha   90.00
_cell.angle_beta   90.00
_cell.angle_gamma   90.00
#
_symmetry.space_group_name_H-M   'P 1'
#
loop_
_entity.id
_entity.type
_entity.pdbx_description
1 polymer ?
#
loop_
_entity_poly.entity_id
_entity_poly.type
_entity_poly.pdbx_seq_one_letter_code
_entity_poly.pdbx_strand_id
1 'polypeptide(L)'
;MKYVELASGEKVPALGLGTWKMGVGASDEAAQLRALQAGIAQGMTLLDTAEMYGDGRSEQLVAKAIAGQRDKVFVVSKVLPQNASRKGTVKACEASLKNLKIDVLDLYLLHWRGSFPLAETFAAFEHLKASGKIRHYGVSNFDVDDLDEVERLVPKAGCAANQVMYNLADRGIEWDLYPRCQKDRVAVMAYCPLGQGRLIDNPGIAPIAKKHNVANSVIALAFTLRLPGMISIPKSSHEKRVLENAAAADLVLDEEDLARLDGIFPPPHKKRPLAIT
;
A
#
# COMPACT_ATOMS: atom_id res chain seq x y z
N MET A 1 11.73 -2.08 12.82
CA MET A 1 10.79 -2.20 11.66
C MET A 1 10.05 -3.53 11.75
N LYS A 2 8.71 -3.50 11.76
CA LYS A 2 7.87 -4.72 11.68
C LYS A 2 7.82 -5.24 10.24
N TYR A 3 7.57 -6.53 10.08
CA TYR A 3 7.45 -7.18 8.77
C TYR A 3 6.12 -7.95 8.67
N VAL A 4 5.57 -7.98 7.47
CA VAL A 4 4.42 -8.82 7.09
C VAL A 4 4.96 -9.98 6.25
N GLU A 5 4.53 -11.19 6.57
CA GLU A 5 4.85 -12.37 5.78
C GLU A 5 3.74 -12.61 4.76
N LEU A 6 4.11 -12.53 3.49
CA LEU A 6 3.20 -12.88 2.39
C LEU A 6 2.92 -14.40 2.37
N ALA A 7 1.87 -14.81 1.69
CA ALA A 7 1.52 -16.23 1.57
C ALA A 7 2.63 -17.10 0.97
N SER A 8 3.55 -16.51 0.21
CA SER A 8 4.77 -17.14 -0.32
C SER A 8 5.85 -17.43 0.73
N GLY A 9 5.71 -16.88 1.94
CA GLY A 9 6.76 -16.88 2.97
C GLY A 9 7.73 -15.70 2.90
N GLU A 10 7.63 -14.84 1.87
CA GLU A 10 8.46 -13.65 1.77
C GLU A 10 8.05 -12.59 2.79
N LYS A 11 9.03 -11.99 3.47
CA LYS A 11 8.82 -10.93 4.46
C LYS A 11 9.02 -9.56 3.82
N VAL A 12 8.01 -8.71 3.95
CA VAL A 12 8.03 -7.33 3.45
C VAL A 12 7.84 -6.33 4.59
N PRO A 13 8.41 -5.12 4.53
CA PRO A 13 8.21 -4.12 5.58
C PRO A 13 6.72 -3.79 5.75
N ALA A 14 6.26 -3.73 6.99
CA ALA A 14 4.89 -3.34 7.30
C ALA A 14 4.62 -1.84 7.07
N LEU A 15 5.67 -1.01 7.05
CA LEU A 15 5.60 0.41 6.75
C LEU A 15 6.40 0.70 5.48
N GLY A 16 5.74 1.19 4.44
CA GLY A 16 6.31 1.53 3.15
C GLY A 16 6.14 3.02 2.81
N LEU A 17 6.40 3.35 1.55
CA LEU A 17 6.35 4.70 0.98
C LEU A 17 5.36 4.73 -0.19
N GLY A 18 4.27 5.49 -0.05
CA GLY A 18 3.36 5.78 -1.15
C GLY A 18 3.88 6.93 -2.02
N THR A 19 3.60 6.91 -3.31
CA THR A 19 4.07 7.94 -4.25
C THR A 19 2.95 8.67 -5.00
N TRP A 20 1.69 8.50 -4.60
CA TRP A 20 0.58 9.22 -5.22
C TRP A 20 0.79 10.74 -5.19
N LYS A 21 0.57 11.40 -6.34
CA LYS A 21 0.87 12.83 -6.56
C LYS A 21 2.36 13.22 -6.44
N MET A 22 3.29 12.27 -6.53
CA MET A 22 4.71 12.57 -6.73
C MET A 22 5.04 12.59 -8.23
N GLY A 23 6.08 13.33 -8.62
CA GLY A 23 6.49 13.49 -10.02
C GLY A 23 5.52 14.34 -10.87
N VAL A 24 4.59 15.10 -10.27
CA VAL A 24 3.54 15.84 -10.98
C VAL A 24 3.63 17.33 -10.72
N GLY A 25 3.42 18.15 -11.77
CA GLY A 25 3.36 19.60 -11.67
C GLY A 25 4.72 20.24 -11.37
N ALA A 26 4.68 21.46 -10.83
CA ALA A 26 5.86 22.23 -10.41
C ALA A 26 6.42 21.78 -9.04
N SER A 27 6.13 20.54 -8.63
CA SER A 27 6.64 20.00 -7.37
C SER A 27 8.15 19.87 -7.39
N ASP A 28 8.82 20.18 -6.28
CA ASP A 28 10.25 20.00 -6.12
C ASP A 28 10.62 18.50 -6.18
N GLU A 29 11.01 18.04 -7.36
CA GLU A 29 11.42 16.64 -7.59
C GLU A 29 12.59 16.26 -6.68
N ALA A 30 13.53 17.18 -6.46
CA ALA A 30 14.69 16.93 -5.61
C ALA A 30 14.28 16.69 -4.15
N ALA A 31 13.31 17.46 -3.62
CA ALA A 31 12.78 17.24 -2.28
C ALA A 31 12.03 15.90 -2.19
N GLN A 32 11.23 15.53 -3.20
CA GLN A 32 10.55 14.24 -3.25
C GLN A 32 11.55 13.07 -3.29
N LEU A 33 12.62 13.20 -4.08
CA LEU A 33 13.68 12.20 -4.17
C LEU A 33 14.38 12.01 -2.82
N ARG A 34 14.77 13.12 -2.15
CA ARG A 34 15.36 13.07 -0.79
C ARG A 34 14.42 12.40 0.20
N ALA A 35 13.11 12.71 0.15
CA ALA A 35 12.13 12.10 1.04
C ALA A 35 12.03 10.57 0.84
N LEU A 36 12.01 10.08 -0.40
CA LEU A 36 12.01 8.64 -0.69
C LEU A 36 13.30 7.98 -0.22
N GLN A 37 14.45 8.56 -0.52
CA GLN A 37 15.76 8.03 -0.11
C GLN A 37 15.91 8.01 1.42
N ALA A 38 15.45 9.03 2.12
CA ALA A 38 15.43 9.06 3.58
C ALA A 38 14.56 7.94 4.16
N GLY A 39 13.38 7.68 3.59
CA GLY A 39 12.51 6.58 4.02
C GLY A 39 13.15 5.22 3.79
N ILE A 40 13.76 4.99 2.63
CA ILE A 40 14.51 3.75 2.34
C ILE A 40 15.62 3.54 3.37
N ALA A 41 16.38 4.59 3.70
CA ALA A 41 17.44 4.54 4.71
C ALA A 41 16.92 4.19 6.12
N GLN A 42 15.65 4.51 6.44
CA GLN A 42 14.98 4.11 7.68
C GLN A 42 14.35 2.71 7.64
N GLY A 43 14.55 1.96 6.55
CA GLY A 43 13.99 0.62 6.39
C GLY A 43 12.57 0.58 5.83
N MET A 44 11.99 1.71 5.38
CA MET A 44 10.72 1.75 4.64
C MET A 44 10.97 1.36 3.17
N THR A 45 11.43 0.14 2.98
CA THR A 45 11.94 -0.33 1.68
C THR A 45 10.86 -0.83 0.72
N LEU A 46 9.57 -0.83 1.12
CA LEU A 46 8.44 -1.06 0.22
C LEU A 46 8.03 0.27 -0.40
N LEU A 47 8.09 0.37 -1.74
CA LEU A 47 7.68 1.56 -2.50
C LEU A 47 6.45 1.25 -3.34
N ASP A 48 5.36 1.97 -3.10
CA ASP A 48 4.10 1.83 -3.82
C ASP A 48 3.92 2.96 -4.83
N THR A 49 3.78 2.58 -6.10
CA THR A 49 3.49 3.47 -7.23
C THR A 49 2.40 2.89 -8.14
N ALA A 50 2.12 3.52 -9.28
CA ALA A 50 1.20 3.03 -10.31
C ALA A 50 1.47 3.72 -11.66
N GLU A 51 1.11 3.04 -12.78
CA GLU A 51 1.18 3.63 -14.12
C GLU A 51 0.37 4.95 -14.23
N MET A 52 -0.74 5.05 -13.48
CA MET A 52 -1.60 6.24 -13.45
C MET A 52 -0.93 7.45 -12.79
N TYR A 53 0.02 7.25 -11.88
CA TYR A 53 0.55 8.36 -11.09
C TYR A 53 1.45 9.26 -11.93
N GLY A 54 0.87 10.41 -12.32
CA GLY A 54 1.55 11.38 -13.17
C GLY A 54 1.92 10.81 -14.56
N ASP A 55 1.13 9.90 -15.11
CA ASP A 55 1.40 9.23 -16.38
C ASP A 55 2.80 8.58 -16.41
N GLY A 56 3.12 7.81 -15.37
CA GLY A 56 4.39 7.12 -15.21
C GLY A 56 5.53 7.97 -14.63
N ARG A 57 5.35 9.27 -14.43
CA ARG A 57 6.41 10.12 -13.82
C ARG A 57 6.72 9.74 -12.37
N SER A 58 5.73 9.26 -11.63
CA SER A 58 5.94 8.73 -10.30
C SER A 58 6.82 7.47 -10.31
N GLU A 59 6.62 6.58 -11.28
CA GLU A 59 7.49 5.41 -11.50
C GLU A 59 8.93 5.83 -11.84
N GLN A 60 9.10 6.86 -12.69
CA GLN A 60 10.43 7.40 -13.03
C GLN A 60 11.13 8.04 -11.82
N LEU A 61 10.37 8.67 -10.91
CA LEU A 61 10.91 9.18 -9.65
C LEU A 61 11.35 8.04 -8.73
N VAL A 62 10.56 6.98 -8.62
CA VAL A 62 10.95 5.76 -7.89
C VAL A 62 12.21 5.16 -8.48
N ALA A 63 12.34 5.08 -9.81
CA ALA A 63 13.55 4.60 -10.48
C ALA A 63 14.81 5.36 -10.03
N LYS A 64 14.72 6.70 -9.90
CA LYS A 64 15.81 7.54 -9.39
C LYS A 64 16.12 7.24 -7.91
N ALA A 65 15.08 7.04 -7.10
CA ALA A 65 15.25 6.79 -5.67
C ALA A 65 15.91 5.44 -5.36
N ILE A 66 15.64 4.41 -6.17
CA ILE A 66 16.16 3.05 -5.96
C ILE A 66 17.43 2.74 -6.77
N ALA A 67 17.97 3.70 -7.50
CA ALA A 67 19.18 3.50 -8.31
C ALA A 67 20.34 2.98 -7.45
N GLY A 68 20.95 1.86 -7.87
CA GLY A 68 22.06 1.21 -7.15
C GLY A 68 21.65 0.42 -5.88
N GLN A 69 20.35 0.27 -5.60
CA GLN A 69 19.86 -0.47 -4.44
C GLN A 69 18.56 -1.27 -4.71
N ARG A 70 18.32 -1.67 -5.97
CA ARG A 70 17.12 -2.42 -6.38
C ARG A 70 16.89 -3.69 -5.56
N ASP A 71 17.95 -4.37 -5.21
CA ASP A 71 17.96 -5.60 -4.42
C ASP A 71 17.52 -5.43 -2.95
N LYS A 72 17.53 -4.19 -2.46
CA LYS A 72 17.15 -3.85 -1.07
C LYS A 72 15.71 -3.39 -0.93
N VAL A 73 14.99 -3.22 -2.04
CA VAL A 73 13.65 -2.64 -2.04
C VAL A 73 12.62 -3.58 -2.62
N PHE A 74 11.37 -3.43 -2.17
CA PHE A 74 10.19 -4.12 -2.67
C PHE A 74 9.32 -3.11 -3.43
N VAL A 75 9.23 -3.24 -4.75
CA VAL A 75 8.55 -2.27 -5.62
C VAL A 75 7.18 -2.80 -6.03
N VAL A 76 6.15 -1.98 -5.77
CA VAL A 76 4.76 -2.24 -6.13
C VAL A 76 4.32 -1.27 -7.20
N SER A 77 3.73 -1.77 -8.30
CA SER A 77 3.02 -0.94 -9.28
C SER A 77 1.65 -1.55 -9.61
N LYS A 78 0.85 -0.84 -10.42
CA LYS A 78 -0.55 -1.21 -10.65
C LYS A 78 -0.95 -0.98 -12.09
N VAL A 79 -1.74 -1.90 -12.65
CA VAL A 79 -2.41 -1.74 -13.95
C VAL A 79 -3.76 -1.08 -13.77
N LEU A 80 -4.07 -0.10 -14.61
CA LEU A 80 -5.40 0.53 -14.67
C LEU A 80 -6.46 -0.42 -15.26
N PRO A 81 -7.73 -0.35 -14.81
CA PRO A 81 -8.79 -1.22 -15.30
C PRO A 81 -8.99 -1.19 -16.82
N GLN A 82 -8.80 -0.03 -17.47
CA GLN A 82 -8.90 0.09 -18.92
C GLN A 82 -7.78 -0.64 -19.68
N ASN A 83 -6.68 -0.99 -19.00
CA ASN A 83 -5.58 -1.77 -19.52
C ASN A 83 -5.64 -3.25 -19.07
N ALA A 84 -6.67 -3.67 -18.34
CA ALA A 84 -6.75 -4.95 -17.63
C ALA A 84 -7.14 -6.16 -18.52
N SER A 85 -7.21 -6.01 -19.85
CA SER A 85 -7.27 -7.16 -20.75
C SER A 85 -5.97 -7.98 -20.70
N ARG A 86 -6.01 -9.24 -21.15
CA ARG A 86 -4.83 -10.12 -21.14
C ARG A 86 -3.60 -9.48 -21.82
N LYS A 87 -3.79 -8.90 -23.01
CA LYS A 87 -2.70 -8.20 -23.75
C LYS A 87 -2.36 -6.84 -23.14
N GLY A 88 -3.37 -6.11 -22.70
CA GLY A 88 -3.20 -4.78 -22.12
C GLY A 88 -2.40 -4.82 -20.81
N THR A 89 -2.71 -5.76 -19.92
CA THR A 89 -1.97 -5.96 -18.65
C THR A 89 -0.49 -6.24 -18.88
N VAL A 90 -0.16 -7.09 -19.85
CA VAL A 90 1.24 -7.38 -20.20
C VAL A 90 1.93 -6.11 -20.70
N LYS A 91 1.31 -5.39 -21.64
CA LYS A 91 1.87 -4.13 -22.19
C LYS A 91 2.05 -3.06 -21.11
N ALA A 92 1.08 -2.91 -20.22
CA ALA A 92 1.14 -1.96 -19.09
C ALA A 92 2.28 -2.31 -18.13
N CYS A 93 2.44 -3.59 -17.78
CA CYS A 93 3.55 -4.06 -16.94
C CYS A 93 4.91 -3.74 -17.57
N GLU A 94 5.09 -4.01 -18.86
CA GLU A 94 6.33 -3.72 -19.59
C GLU A 94 6.64 -2.21 -19.63
N ALA A 95 5.60 -1.36 -19.76
CA ALA A 95 5.76 0.08 -19.66
C ALA A 95 6.18 0.52 -18.26
N SER A 96 5.57 -0.04 -17.21
CA SER A 96 5.96 0.21 -15.80
C SER A 96 7.40 -0.21 -15.53
N LEU A 97 7.83 -1.40 -15.98
CA LEU A 97 9.22 -1.87 -15.86
C LEU A 97 10.20 -0.90 -16.52
N LYS A 98 9.86 -0.41 -17.72
CA LYS A 98 10.66 0.58 -18.45
C LYS A 98 10.76 1.92 -17.69
N ASN A 99 9.65 2.44 -17.15
CA ASN A 99 9.63 3.67 -16.38
C ASN A 99 10.45 3.55 -15.10
N LEU A 100 10.31 2.42 -14.40
CA LEU A 100 11.03 2.09 -13.17
C LEU A 100 12.51 1.72 -13.40
N LYS A 101 12.91 1.44 -14.65
CA LYS A 101 14.25 0.96 -15.04
C LYS A 101 14.67 -0.29 -14.26
N ILE A 102 13.75 -1.23 -14.12
CA ILE A 102 13.95 -2.54 -13.47
C ILE A 102 13.46 -3.66 -14.39
N ASP A 103 13.96 -4.86 -14.18
CA ASP A 103 13.55 -6.05 -14.95
C ASP A 103 12.37 -6.80 -14.33
N VAL A 104 12.16 -6.63 -13.03
CA VAL A 104 11.17 -7.39 -12.26
C VAL A 104 10.45 -6.46 -11.26
N LEU A 105 9.12 -6.47 -11.26
CA LEU A 105 8.30 -5.92 -10.18
C LEU A 105 8.15 -6.96 -9.07
N ASP A 106 8.20 -6.54 -7.81
CA ASP A 106 7.99 -7.45 -6.69
C ASP A 106 6.50 -7.76 -6.52
N LEU A 107 5.62 -6.76 -6.68
CA LEU A 107 4.17 -6.93 -6.63
C LEU A 107 3.48 -6.09 -7.71
N TYR A 108 2.58 -6.72 -8.48
CA TYR A 108 1.80 -6.02 -9.50
C TYR A 108 0.31 -6.17 -9.21
N LEU A 109 -0.42 -5.06 -9.10
CA LEU A 109 -1.83 -5.03 -8.69
C LEU A 109 -2.76 -4.64 -9.84
N LEU A 110 -3.98 -5.19 -9.86
CA LEU A 110 -5.09 -4.55 -10.54
C LEU A 110 -5.57 -3.37 -9.67
N HIS A 111 -5.54 -2.14 -10.22
CA HIS A 111 -5.74 -0.92 -9.43
C HIS A 111 -7.17 -0.79 -8.86
N TRP A 112 -8.17 -1.21 -9.60
CA TRP A 112 -9.57 -1.46 -9.19
C TRP A 112 -10.27 -2.30 -10.24
N ARG A 113 -11.41 -2.85 -9.89
CA ARG A 113 -12.22 -3.65 -10.81
C ARG A 113 -12.74 -2.79 -11.96
N GLY A 114 -12.52 -3.24 -13.19
CA GLY A 114 -13.03 -2.64 -14.41
C GLY A 114 -14.07 -3.49 -15.13
N SER A 115 -14.25 -3.25 -16.42
CA SER A 115 -15.19 -3.96 -17.28
C SER A 115 -14.62 -5.26 -17.88
N PHE A 116 -13.30 -5.47 -17.86
CA PHE A 116 -12.70 -6.71 -18.34
C PHE A 116 -12.98 -7.85 -17.36
N PRO A 117 -13.25 -9.08 -17.87
CA PRO A 117 -13.33 -10.27 -17.03
C PRO A 117 -12.04 -10.44 -16.21
N LEU A 118 -12.15 -10.69 -14.91
CA LEU A 118 -10.97 -10.88 -14.04
C LEU A 118 -10.06 -12.01 -14.55
N ALA A 119 -10.64 -13.04 -15.15
CA ALA A 119 -9.89 -14.16 -15.73
C ALA A 119 -8.83 -13.72 -16.77
N GLU A 120 -9.08 -12.64 -17.53
CA GLU A 120 -8.09 -12.12 -18.48
C GLU A 120 -6.90 -11.48 -17.76
N THR A 121 -7.18 -10.66 -16.74
CA THR A 121 -6.15 -9.99 -15.94
C THR A 121 -5.29 -11.01 -15.19
N PHE A 122 -5.93 -12.00 -14.55
CA PHE A 122 -5.19 -13.03 -13.81
C PHE A 122 -4.41 -13.97 -14.73
N ALA A 123 -4.92 -14.30 -15.92
CA ALA A 123 -4.14 -15.03 -16.93
C ALA A 123 -2.89 -14.24 -17.39
N ALA A 124 -2.99 -12.90 -17.46
CA ALA A 124 -1.84 -12.06 -17.74
C ALA A 124 -0.85 -12.02 -16.56
N PHE A 125 -1.32 -11.95 -15.32
CA PHE A 125 -0.48 -12.00 -14.14
C PHE A 125 0.29 -13.31 -14.04
N GLU A 126 -0.36 -14.46 -14.29
CA GLU A 126 0.32 -15.76 -14.32
C GLU A 126 1.38 -15.82 -15.43
N HIS A 127 1.07 -15.30 -16.62
CA HIS A 127 2.05 -15.20 -17.70
C HIS A 127 3.25 -14.32 -17.33
N LEU A 128 3.02 -13.14 -16.74
CA LEU A 128 4.06 -12.23 -16.28
C LEU A 128 4.94 -12.85 -15.18
N LYS A 129 4.32 -13.59 -14.25
CA LYS A 129 5.02 -14.32 -13.20
C LYS A 129 5.85 -15.45 -13.78
N ALA A 130 5.30 -16.25 -14.68
CA ALA A 130 6.03 -17.34 -15.35
C ALA A 130 7.20 -16.83 -16.21
N SER A 131 7.08 -15.63 -16.79
CA SER A 131 8.16 -14.98 -17.55
C SER A 131 9.16 -14.20 -16.69
N GLY A 132 9.00 -14.21 -15.35
CA GLY A 132 9.90 -13.55 -14.40
C GLY A 132 9.79 -12.02 -14.37
N LYS A 133 8.73 -11.42 -14.95
CA LYS A 133 8.53 -9.97 -14.95
C LYS A 133 7.90 -9.44 -13.67
N ILE A 134 7.14 -10.29 -12.97
CA ILE A 134 6.60 -9.99 -11.65
C ILE A 134 6.86 -11.17 -10.69
N ARG A 135 7.03 -10.91 -9.41
CA ARG A 135 7.21 -11.96 -8.40
C ARG A 135 5.87 -12.36 -7.79
N HIS A 136 5.05 -11.37 -7.47
CA HIS A 136 3.72 -11.51 -6.89
C HIS A 136 2.70 -10.67 -7.65
N TYR A 137 1.44 -11.03 -7.54
CA TYR A 137 0.32 -10.20 -7.99
C TYR A 137 -0.76 -10.10 -6.93
N GLY A 138 -1.63 -9.14 -7.07
CA GLY A 138 -2.76 -8.89 -6.19
C GLY A 138 -3.76 -7.91 -6.79
N VAL A 139 -4.59 -7.37 -5.94
CA VAL A 139 -5.68 -6.47 -6.32
C VAL A 139 -5.70 -5.21 -5.45
N SER A 140 -6.49 -4.24 -5.84
CA SER A 140 -6.76 -3.04 -5.06
C SER A 140 -8.25 -2.67 -5.16
N ASN A 141 -8.82 -2.19 -4.06
CA ASN A 141 -10.24 -1.83 -3.95
C ASN A 141 -11.21 -3.00 -4.23
N PHE A 142 -10.85 -4.19 -3.80
CA PHE A 142 -11.69 -5.40 -3.87
C PHE A 142 -12.38 -5.64 -2.53
N ASP A 143 -13.71 -5.83 -2.55
CA ASP A 143 -14.49 -6.25 -1.39
C ASP A 143 -14.57 -7.79 -1.31
N VAL A 144 -15.26 -8.32 -0.31
CA VAL A 144 -15.38 -9.76 -0.05
C VAL A 144 -15.90 -10.52 -1.28
N ASP A 145 -16.98 -10.02 -1.91
CA ASP A 145 -17.56 -10.66 -3.10
C ASP A 145 -16.58 -10.69 -4.29
N ASP A 146 -15.74 -9.66 -4.45
CA ASP A 146 -14.70 -9.63 -5.46
C ASP A 146 -13.60 -10.64 -5.15
N LEU A 147 -13.21 -10.79 -3.88
CA LEU A 147 -12.23 -11.80 -3.46
C LEU A 147 -12.76 -13.22 -3.64
N ASP A 148 -14.08 -13.46 -3.52
CA ASP A 148 -14.70 -14.74 -3.82
C ASP A 148 -14.57 -15.10 -5.31
N GLU A 149 -14.62 -14.11 -6.20
CA GLU A 149 -14.36 -14.36 -7.64
C GLU A 149 -12.87 -14.63 -7.87
N VAL A 150 -11.97 -13.88 -7.24
CA VAL A 150 -10.52 -14.09 -7.32
C VAL A 150 -10.14 -15.50 -6.86
N GLU A 151 -10.69 -15.98 -5.74
CA GLU A 151 -10.38 -17.32 -5.20
C GLU A 151 -10.70 -18.45 -6.20
N ARG A 152 -11.72 -18.26 -7.06
CA ARG A 152 -12.07 -19.24 -8.10
C ARG A 152 -11.11 -19.22 -9.31
N LEU A 153 -10.36 -18.15 -9.50
CA LEU A 153 -9.52 -17.92 -10.68
C LEU A 153 -8.04 -18.22 -10.44
N VAL A 154 -7.60 -18.17 -9.19
CA VAL A 154 -6.18 -18.30 -8.86
C VAL A 154 -5.92 -19.48 -7.93
N PRO A 155 -4.69 -20.04 -7.93
CA PRO A 155 -4.29 -21.02 -6.93
C PRO A 155 -4.49 -20.48 -5.51
N LYS A 156 -4.74 -21.36 -4.56
CA LYS A 156 -4.82 -20.98 -3.14
C LYS A 156 -3.56 -20.18 -2.73
N ALA A 157 -3.76 -19.04 -2.11
CA ALA A 157 -2.70 -18.08 -1.78
C ALA A 157 -2.00 -17.41 -3.00
N GLY A 158 -2.59 -17.49 -4.20
CA GLY A 158 -2.05 -16.83 -5.38
C GLY A 158 -2.15 -15.30 -5.34
N CYS A 159 -3.24 -14.76 -4.80
CA CYS A 159 -3.39 -13.32 -4.58
C CYS A 159 -2.60 -12.89 -3.34
N ALA A 160 -1.50 -12.15 -3.53
CA ALA A 160 -0.59 -11.81 -2.44
C ALA A 160 -1.08 -10.66 -1.56
N ALA A 161 -1.82 -9.69 -2.13
CA ALA A 161 -2.27 -8.51 -1.41
C ALA A 161 -3.57 -7.94 -1.97
N ASN A 162 -4.34 -7.26 -1.09
CA ASN A 162 -5.43 -6.37 -1.45
C ASN A 162 -5.14 -4.98 -0.89
N GLN A 163 -4.98 -3.98 -1.77
CA GLN A 163 -4.69 -2.61 -1.36
C GLN A 163 -6.00 -1.83 -1.26
N VAL A 164 -6.34 -1.36 -0.05
CA VAL A 164 -7.61 -0.69 0.25
C VAL A 164 -7.41 0.54 1.13
N MET A 165 -8.36 1.48 1.11
CA MET A 165 -8.35 2.59 2.05
C MET A 165 -8.55 2.07 3.47
N TYR A 166 -7.61 2.42 4.35
CA TYR A 166 -7.72 2.13 5.77
C TYR A 166 -6.96 3.14 6.61
N ASN A 167 -7.64 3.72 7.57
CA ASN A 167 -7.10 4.66 8.56
C ASN A 167 -8.07 4.77 9.75
N LEU A 168 -7.71 5.58 10.76
CA LEU A 168 -8.54 5.81 11.95
C LEU A 168 -9.99 6.25 11.64
N ALA A 169 -10.20 7.06 10.60
CA ALA A 169 -11.52 7.56 10.23
C ALA A 169 -12.29 6.61 9.31
N ASP A 170 -11.58 5.79 8.53
CA ASP A 170 -12.13 4.88 7.53
C ASP A 170 -11.80 3.43 7.91
N ARG A 171 -12.58 2.86 8.84
CA ARG A 171 -12.35 1.54 9.45
C ARG A 171 -13.28 0.44 8.92
N GLY A 172 -14.04 0.71 7.87
CA GLY A 172 -15.08 -0.19 7.35
C GLY A 172 -14.62 -1.62 7.09
N ILE A 173 -13.36 -1.79 6.63
CA ILE A 173 -12.77 -3.10 6.33
C ILE A 173 -12.62 -4.02 7.55
N GLU A 174 -12.62 -3.48 8.77
CA GLU A 174 -12.48 -4.28 10.00
C GLU A 174 -13.70 -5.19 10.23
N TRP A 175 -14.85 -4.93 9.59
CA TRP A 175 -16.07 -5.71 9.77
C TRP A 175 -15.98 -7.12 9.16
N ASP A 176 -15.60 -7.21 7.91
CA ASP A 176 -15.60 -8.48 7.16
C ASP A 176 -14.39 -8.66 6.23
N LEU A 177 -13.97 -7.62 5.51
CA LEU A 177 -12.89 -7.72 4.52
C LEU A 177 -11.53 -8.05 5.15
N TYR A 178 -11.15 -7.36 6.24
CA TYR A 178 -9.89 -7.65 6.93
C TYR A 178 -9.87 -9.08 7.49
N PRO A 179 -10.90 -9.57 8.24
CA PRO A 179 -10.99 -10.96 8.64
C PRO A 179 -10.90 -11.96 7.47
N ARG A 180 -11.53 -11.64 6.32
CA ARG A 180 -11.44 -12.45 5.13
C ARG A 180 -10.02 -12.52 4.59
N CYS A 181 -9.36 -11.38 4.47
CA CYS A 181 -7.97 -11.33 4.01
C CYS A 181 -7.03 -12.12 4.93
N GLN A 182 -7.22 -12.03 6.26
CA GLN A 182 -6.42 -12.81 7.22
C GLN A 182 -6.62 -14.33 7.05
N LYS A 183 -7.86 -14.78 6.88
CA LYS A 183 -8.19 -16.19 6.64
C LYS A 183 -7.49 -16.74 5.39
N ASP A 184 -7.47 -15.93 4.32
CA ASP A 184 -6.93 -16.32 3.02
C ASP A 184 -5.42 -16.05 2.87
N ARG A 185 -4.78 -15.48 3.91
CA ARG A 185 -3.36 -15.06 3.92
C ARG A 185 -3.06 -14.01 2.83
N VAL A 186 -4.02 -13.15 2.55
CA VAL A 186 -3.87 -11.97 1.67
C VAL A 186 -3.42 -10.79 2.52
N ALA A 187 -2.27 -10.20 2.22
CA ALA A 187 -1.81 -9.02 2.93
C ALA A 187 -2.72 -7.82 2.61
N VAL A 188 -3.04 -7.00 3.62
CA VAL A 188 -3.82 -5.77 3.41
C VAL A 188 -2.88 -4.58 3.34
N MET A 189 -2.87 -3.86 2.20
CA MET A 189 -2.09 -2.65 2.04
C MET A 189 -2.98 -1.42 2.25
N ALA A 190 -2.77 -0.70 3.35
CA ALA A 190 -3.52 0.48 3.73
C ALA A 190 -3.03 1.71 2.95
N TYR A 191 -3.79 2.17 1.93
CA TYR A 191 -3.55 3.47 1.33
C TYR A 191 -4.30 4.58 2.08
N CYS A 192 -3.89 5.84 1.90
CA CYS A 192 -4.38 6.99 2.67
C CYS A 192 -4.39 6.77 4.21
N PRO A 193 -3.34 6.19 4.81
CA PRO A 193 -3.34 5.84 6.24
C PRO A 193 -3.41 7.06 7.16
N LEU A 194 -3.16 8.26 6.64
CA LEU A 194 -3.29 9.55 7.33
C LEU A 194 -4.55 10.33 6.95
N GLY A 195 -5.56 9.66 6.32
CA GLY A 195 -6.81 10.29 5.91
C GLY A 195 -6.61 11.50 4.99
N GLN A 196 -5.63 11.45 4.08
CA GLN A 196 -5.22 12.59 3.23
C GLN A 196 -4.84 13.85 4.02
N GLY A 197 -4.26 13.68 5.21
CA GLY A 197 -3.83 14.78 6.09
C GLY A 197 -4.86 15.16 7.17
N ARG A 198 -6.11 14.73 7.09
CA ARG A 198 -7.16 15.06 8.09
C ARG A 198 -6.85 14.59 9.51
N LEU A 199 -6.01 13.56 9.66
CA LEU A 199 -5.64 13.00 10.97
C LEU A 199 -4.44 13.71 11.61
N ILE A 200 -3.65 14.49 10.83
CA ILE A 200 -2.41 15.09 11.31
C ILE A 200 -2.66 16.11 12.42
N ASP A 201 -3.69 16.93 12.26
CA ASP A 201 -4.03 18.02 13.21
C ASP A 201 -5.27 17.68 14.06
N ASN A 202 -5.61 16.40 14.16
CA ASN A 202 -6.80 15.99 14.92
C ASN A 202 -6.57 16.15 16.43
N PRO A 203 -7.39 16.99 17.13
CA PRO A 203 -7.18 17.29 18.54
C PRO A 203 -7.40 16.08 19.46
N GLY A 204 -8.18 15.09 19.02
CA GLY A 204 -8.41 13.86 19.78
C GLY A 204 -7.19 12.95 19.83
N ILE A 205 -6.33 12.97 18.79
CA ILE A 205 -5.09 12.20 18.73
C ILE A 205 -3.97 12.86 19.55
N ALA A 206 -3.97 14.19 19.65
CA ALA A 206 -2.90 14.97 20.26
C ALA A 206 -2.50 14.56 21.70
N PRO A 207 -3.43 14.21 22.61
CA PRO A 207 -3.03 13.75 23.95
C PRO A 207 -2.27 12.42 23.95
N ILE A 208 -2.62 11.50 23.03
CA ILE A 208 -1.92 10.22 22.86
C ILE A 208 -0.52 10.47 22.28
N ALA A 209 -0.44 11.33 21.26
CA ALA A 209 0.83 11.74 20.66
C ALA A 209 1.76 12.39 21.68
N LYS A 210 1.21 13.25 22.57
CA LYS A 210 1.96 13.84 23.68
C LYS A 210 2.46 12.80 24.69
N LYS A 211 1.63 11.81 25.06
CA LYS A 211 2.00 10.70 25.96
C LYS A 211 3.23 9.96 25.42
N HIS A 212 3.27 9.70 24.12
CA HIS A 212 4.35 8.98 23.46
C HIS A 212 5.49 9.89 22.95
N ASN A 213 5.38 11.20 23.11
CA ASN A 213 6.34 12.20 22.59
C ASN A 213 6.59 12.07 21.08
N VAL A 214 5.54 11.91 20.30
CA VAL A 214 5.57 11.76 18.84
C VAL A 214 4.52 12.66 18.15
N ALA A 215 4.58 12.76 16.82
CA ALA A 215 3.55 13.45 16.04
C ALA A 215 2.24 12.64 15.95
N ASN A 216 1.10 13.32 15.74
CA ASN A 216 -0.20 12.64 15.52
C ASN A 216 -0.15 11.64 14.36
N SER A 217 0.63 11.92 13.30
CA SER A 217 0.81 11.01 12.17
C SER A 217 1.39 9.67 12.60
N VAL A 218 2.28 9.67 13.58
CA VAL A 218 2.90 8.44 14.10
C VAL A 218 1.87 7.57 14.82
N ILE A 219 0.97 8.19 15.62
CA ILE A 219 -0.13 7.48 16.28
C ILE A 219 -1.09 6.88 15.23
N ALA A 220 -1.49 7.67 14.22
CA ALA A 220 -2.37 7.20 13.17
C ALA A 220 -1.78 6.02 12.37
N LEU A 221 -0.49 6.06 12.08
CA LEU A 221 0.22 4.97 11.41
C LEU A 221 0.39 3.75 12.32
N ALA A 222 0.78 3.93 13.59
CA ALA A 222 0.89 2.85 14.57
C ALA A 222 -0.46 2.12 14.75
N PHE A 223 -1.57 2.88 14.71
CA PHE A 223 -2.91 2.30 14.71
C PHE A 223 -3.16 1.39 13.51
N THR A 224 -2.79 1.80 12.29
CA THR A 224 -2.94 0.91 11.12
C THR A 224 -2.06 -0.33 11.26
N LEU A 225 -0.84 -0.17 11.74
CA LEU A 225 0.16 -1.24 11.91
C LEU A 225 -0.10 -2.18 13.10
N ARG A 226 -1.14 -1.93 13.90
CA ARG A 226 -1.52 -2.81 15.02
C ARG A 226 -2.09 -4.16 14.56
N LEU A 227 -2.68 -4.17 13.37
CA LEU A 227 -3.34 -5.35 12.82
C LEU A 227 -2.33 -6.27 12.11
N PRO A 228 -2.30 -7.59 12.41
CA PRO A 228 -1.48 -8.55 11.69
C PRO A 228 -1.70 -8.50 10.17
N GLY A 229 -0.65 -8.72 9.37
CA GLY A 229 -0.77 -8.74 7.90
C GLY A 229 -1.08 -7.37 7.26
N MET A 230 -1.00 -6.28 8.03
CA MET A 230 -1.25 -4.92 7.55
C MET A 230 0.04 -4.24 7.11
N ILE A 231 0.04 -3.69 5.92
CA ILE A 231 1.11 -2.86 5.35
C ILE A 231 0.55 -1.45 5.21
N SER A 232 1.21 -0.45 5.76
CA SER A 232 0.80 0.97 5.68
C SER A 232 1.72 1.72 4.71
N ILE A 233 1.15 2.50 3.78
CA ILE A 233 1.90 3.20 2.73
C ILE A 233 1.63 4.71 2.73
N PRO A 234 2.06 5.44 3.79
CA PRO A 234 1.93 6.89 3.83
C PRO A 234 2.74 7.56 2.71
N LYS A 235 2.20 8.66 2.18
CA LYS A 235 2.90 9.52 1.22
C LYS A 235 3.35 10.82 1.88
N SER A 236 4.61 11.18 1.72
CA SER A 236 5.09 12.51 2.04
C SER A 236 6.19 12.95 1.08
N SER A 237 6.11 14.21 0.62
CA SER A 237 7.16 14.87 -0.18
C SER A 237 8.21 15.57 0.68
N HIS A 238 8.08 15.50 2.01
CA HIS A 238 8.95 16.17 2.96
C HIS A 238 9.76 15.15 3.74
N GLU A 239 11.08 15.21 3.64
CA GLU A 239 12.02 14.32 4.32
C GLU A 239 11.75 14.25 5.83
N LYS A 240 11.61 15.40 6.51
CA LYS A 240 11.33 15.45 7.96
C LYS A 240 10.09 14.62 8.34
N ARG A 241 8.99 14.72 7.57
CA ARG A 241 7.77 13.95 7.84
C ARG A 241 7.95 12.46 7.59
N VAL A 242 8.76 12.08 6.61
CA VAL A 242 9.08 10.67 6.36
C VAL A 242 9.87 10.08 7.53
N LEU A 243 10.88 10.81 8.03
CA LEU A 243 11.64 10.41 9.21
C LEU A 243 10.77 10.30 10.47
N GLU A 244 9.85 11.25 10.68
CA GLU A 244 8.87 11.18 11.77
C GLU A 244 7.97 9.94 11.62
N ASN A 245 7.42 9.69 10.43
CA ASN A 245 6.54 8.56 10.16
C ASN A 245 7.22 7.20 10.39
N ALA A 246 8.53 7.10 10.17
CA ALA A 246 9.30 5.87 10.38
C ALA A 246 9.20 5.36 11.84
N ALA A 247 9.04 6.24 12.82
CA ALA A 247 8.87 5.89 14.22
C ALA A 247 7.61 5.03 14.49
N ALA A 248 6.62 5.09 13.61
CA ALA A 248 5.39 4.30 13.74
C ALA A 248 5.64 2.78 13.64
N ALA A 249 6.71 2.37 12.98
CA ALA A 249 7.04 0.97 12.78
C ALA A 249 7.35 0.22 14.09
N ASP A 250 7.81 0.93 15.11
CA ASP A 250 8.24 0.36 16.40
C ASP A 250 7.32 0.79 17.55
N LEU A 251 6.42 1.76 17.32
CA LEU A 251 5.47 2.21 18.33
C LEU A 251 4.38 1.16 18.58
N VAL A 252 4.14 0.86 19.85
CA VAL A 252 3.04 0.02 20.31
C VAL A 252 2.07 0.90 21.10
N LEU A 253 0.82 0.94 20.66
CA LEU A 253 -0.28 1.57 21.38
C LEU A 253 -0.80 0.60 22.44
N ASP A 254 -0.95 1.08 23.68
CA ASP A 254 -1.51 0.27 24.77
C ASP A 254 -3.07 0.26 24.72
N GLU A 255 -3.68 -0.52 25.62
CA GLU A 255 -5.13 -0.67 25.67
C GLU A 255 -5.86 0.66 25.95
N GLU A 256 -5.27 1.55 26.76
CA GLU A 256 -5.84 2.89 27.06
C GLU A 256 -5.82 3.76 25.80
N ASP A 257 -4.73 3.74 25.04
CA ASP A 257 -4.59 4.48 23.77
C ASP A 257 -5.64 3.99 22.77
N LEU A 258 -5.79 2.67 22.63
CA LEU A 258 -6.75 2.07 21.71
C LEU A 258 -8.18 2.36 22.12
N ALA A 259 -8.53 2.24 23.39
CA ALA A 259 -9.86 2.58 23.90
C ALA A 259 -10.20 4.06 23.66
N ARG A 260 -9.24 4.96 23.86
CA ARG A 260 -9.41 6.38 23.57
C ARG A 260 -9.60 6.66 22.08
N LEU A 261 -8.83 6.00 21.21
CA LEU A 261 -8.98 6.10 19.75
C LEU A 261 -10.34 5.54 19.30
N ASP A 262 -10.80 4.43 19.88
CA ASP A 262 -12.11 3.84 19.58
C ASP A 262 -13.26 4.75 20.01
N GLY A 263 -13.10 5.51 21.10
CA GLY A 263 -14.07 6.52 21.52
C GLY A 263 -14.20 7.70 20.55
N ILE A 264 -13.13 8.03 19.83
CA ILE A 264 -13.09 9.14 18.84
C ILE A 264 -13.46 8.64 17.43
N PHE A 265 -12.95 7.47 17.07
CA PHE A 265 -13.10 6.82 15.78
C PHE A 265 -13.68 5.40 16.00
N PRO A 266 -14.99 5.26 16.24
CA PRO A 266 -15.57 3.98 16.61
C PRO A 266 -15.38 2.92 15.53
N PRO A 267 -15.13 1.65 15.91
CA PRO A 267 -15.07 0.55 14.97
C PRO A 267 -16.44 0.36 14.28
N PRO A 268 -16.46 -0.27 13.10
CA PRO A 268 -17.70 -0.54 12.41
C PRO A 268 -18.57 -1.53 13.21
N HIS A 269 -19.87 -1.28 13.30
CA HIS A 269 -20.87 -2.17 13.91
C HIS A 269 -21.72 -2.90 12.84
N LYS A 270 -21.46 -2.65 11.56
CA LYS A 270 -22.10 -3.29 10.40
C LYS A 270 -21.23 -3.11 9.17
N LYS A 271 -21.49 -3.94 8.14
CA LYS A 271 -20.84 -3.78 6.82
C LYS A 271 -21.12 -2.39 6.26
N ARG A 272 -20.07 -1.80 5.67
CA ARG A 272 -20.10 -0.55 4.91
C ARG A 272 -19.43 -0.78 3.55
N PRO A 273 -19.86 -0.08 2.49
CA PRO A 273 -19.11 -0.07 1.24
C PRO A 273 -17.65 0.31 1.47
N LEU A 274 -16.74 -0.18 0.64
CA LEU A 274 -15.34 0.25 0.69
C LEU A 274 -15.24 1.76 0.54
N ALA A 275 -14.45 2.39 1.40
CA ALA A 275 -14.03 3.77 1.22
C ALA A 275 -13.02 3.81 0.06
N ILE A 276 -13.22 4.72 -0.88
CA ILE A 276 -12.35 4.96 -2.04
C ILE A 276 -12.12 6.45 -2.22
N THR A 277 -11.02 6.86 -2.91
CA THR A 277 -10.69 8.26 -3.24
C THR A 277 -10.88 8.56 -4.71
#